data_194f46f8a6548f9ac5dbffedcf3c9db8
#
_entry.id   194f46f8a6548f9ac5dbffedcf3c9db8
#
_cell.length_a   1.000
_cell.length_b   1.000
_cell.length_c   1.000
_cell.angle_alpha   90.00
_cell.angle_beta   90.00
_cell.angle_gamma   90.00
#
_symmetry.space_group_name_H-M   'P 1'
#
loop_
_entity.id
_entity.type
_entity.pdbx_description
1 polymer ?
#
loop_
_entity_poly.entity_id
_entity_poly.type
_entity_poly.pdbx_seq_one_letter_code
_entity_poly.pdbx_strand_id
1 'polypeptide(L)'
;MPRWSIARALSVAVFISAGPVAGQNGPAVIAILPFEDRGSYGQDKEIFRALALGIPATLASELSGHSNLRLADRNRVVRALRSENLGPNAKVDAATAARIAKQVGAHYAITGTFADFYGTFRLDGRIVDAESGQILRVVTNNDPKLQDRAELYRIIQMVAHKLLAEVSPAALRGGTPQAEMRTIPTEALTQYSLGLWYEGKGDREKAGEHYDRAVAVLPDYPEAREGLRRVRGS
;
A
#
# COMPACT_ATOMS: atom_id res chain seq x y z
N MET A 1 14.64 -48.87 57.62
CA MET A 1 13.63 -47.80 57.38
C MET A 1 14.32 -46.69 56.58
N PRO A 2 14.09 -46.57 55.25
CA PRO A 2 14.68 -45.52 54.47
C PRO A 2 13.73 -44.30 54.39
N ARG A 3 14.28 -43.12 54.69
CA ARG A 3 13.60 -41.82 54.62
C ARG A 3 13.66 -41.34 53.16
N TRP A 4 12.50 -41.21 52.52
CA TRP A 4 12.36 -40.61 51.21
C TRP A 4 12.35 -39.09 51.35
N SER A 5 13.34 -38.44 50.72
CA SER A 5 13.40 -36.98 50.53
C SER A 5 12.59 -36.63 49.31
N ILE A 6 11.53 -35.86 49.50
CA ILE A 6 10.71 -35.29 48.42
C ILE A 6 11.41 -34.04 47.91
N ALA A 7 12.03 -34.13 46.74
CA ALA A 7 12.53 -32.97 46.05
C ALA A 7 11.35 -32.20 45.41
N ARG A 8 11.04 -31.01 45.93
CA ARG A 8 10.10 -30.08 45.32
C ARG A 8 10.76 -29.43 44.11
N ALA A 9 10.28 -29.77 42.92
CA ALA A 9 10.63 -29.05 41.71
C ALA A 9 9.88 -27.70 41.70
N LEU A 10 10.63 -26.58 41.81
CA LEU A 10 10.09 -25.26 41.59
C LEU A 10 9.97 -25.04 40.07
N SER A 11 8.76 -25.11 39.56
CA SER A 11 8.48 -24.66 38.18
C SER A 11 8.44 -23.13 38.14
N VAL A 12 9.47 -22.50 37.59
CA VAL A 12 9.48 -21.07 37.31
C VAL A 12 8.66 -20.87 36.02
N ALA A 13 7.42 -20.44 36.18
CA ALA A 13 6.61 -19.95 35.05
C ALA A 13 7.12 -18.57 34.64
N VAL A 14 7.84 -18.52 33.53
CA VAL A 14 8.19 -17.25 32.88
C VAL A 14 6.93 -16.72 32.23
N PHE A 15 6.25 -15.79 32.89
CA PHE A 15 5.23 -14.95 32.25
C PHE A 15 5.91 -13.97 31.35
N ILE A 16 5.93 -14.26 30.03
CA ILE A 16 6.21 -13.23 29.01
C ILE A 16 4.97 -12.35 28.97
N SER A 17 4.98 -11.28 29.76
CA SER A 17 4.02 -10.19 29.60
C SER A 17 4.31 -9.50 28.28
N ALA A 18 3.48 -9.76 27.26
CA ALA A 18 3.38 -8.89 26.11
C ALA A 18 2.87 -7.53 26.63
N GLY A 19 3.80 -6.64 26.96
CA GLY A 19 3.47 -5.27 27.32
C GLY A 19 2.77 -4.61 26.10
N PRO A 20 1.83 -3.68 26.35
CA PRO A 20 1.29 -2.88 25.25
C PRO A 20 2.45 -2.16 24.56
N VAL A 21 2.48 -2.22 23.24
CA VAL A 21 3.41 -1.44 22.42
C VAL A 21 3.29 0.01 22.89
N ALA A 22 4.34 0.50 23.53
CA ALA A 22 4.39 1.84 24.11
C ALA A 22 4.04 2.86 23.03
N GLY A 23 3.00 3.65 23.26
CA GLY A 23 2.50 4.63 22.34
C GLY A 23 3.61 5.58 21.91
N GLN A 24 3.94 5.55 20.63
CA GLN A 24 4.70 6.62 20.02
C GLN A 24 3.78 7.86 20.05
N ASN A 25 4.22 8.92 20.73
CA ASN A 25 3.46 10.17 20.93
C ASN A 25 3.32 11.00 19.64
N GLY A 26 3.27 10.40 18.48
CA GLY A 26 3.14 11.04 17.17
C GLY A 26 2.34 10.20 16.17
N PRO A 27 1.94 10.79 15.05
CA PRO A 27 1.24 10.06 13.99
C PRO A 27 2.10 8.93 13.43
N ALA A 28 1.47 7.77 13.17
CA ALA A 28 2.14 6.66 12.52
C ALA A 28 2.66 7.06 11.14
N VAL A 29 3.94 6.86 10.87
CA VAL A 29 4.55 7.12 9.55
C VAL A 29 4.55 5.82 8.74
N ILE A 30 3.99 5.87 7.53
CA ILE A 30 3.83 4.71 6.66
C ILE A 30 4.53 4.95 5.32
N ALA A 31 5.33 3.98 4.89
CA ALA A 31 5.87 3.91 3.54
C ALA A 31 4.97 3.00 2.68
N ILE A 32 4.47 3.52 1.56
CA ILE A 32 3.69 2.71 0.61
C ILE A 32 4.61 2.31 -0.53
N LEU A 33 4.76 0.99 -0.73
CA LEU A 33 5.67 0.37 -1.67
C LEU A 33 4.89 -0.19 -2.88
N PRO A 34 5.57 -0.51 -3.99
CA PRO A 34 4.94 -1.14 -5.14
C PRO A 34 4.20 -2.43 -4.79
N PHE A 35 3.15 -2.73 -5.56
CA PHE A 35 2.39 -3.97 -5.48
C PHE A 35 2.83 -4.91 -6.60
N GLU A 36 2.96 -6.20 -6.27
CA GLU A 36 3.39 -7.24 -7.22
C GLU A 36 2.18 -7.81 -7.97
N ASP A 37 2.27 -7.88 -9.30
CA ASP A 37 1.36 -8.70 -10.10
C ASP A 37 1.69 -10.18 -9.92
N ARG A 38 0.75 -10.95 -9.38
CA ARG A 38 0.92 -12.39 -9.11
C ARG A 38 0.26 -13.28 -10.14
N GLY A 39 0.37 -12.91 -11.40
CA GLY A 39 -0.04 -13.74 -12.51
C GLY A 39 -1.40 -13.36 -13.07
N SER A 40 -1.61 -12.07 -13.33
CA SER A 40 -2.76 -11.61 -14.09
C SER A 40 -2.80 -12.23 -15.47
N TYR A 41 -3.98 -12.68 -15.89
CA TYR A 41 -4.24 -13.31 -17.19
C TYR A 41 -4.87 -12.30 -18.15
N GLY A 42 -4.45 -12.37 -19.42
CA GLY A 42 -4.99 -11.52 -20.48
C GLY A 42 -3.89 -10.86 -21.30
N GLN A 43 -4.30 -10.07 -22.30
CA GLN A 43 -3.39 -9.37 -23.21
C GLN A 43 -2.87 -8.04 -22.64
N ASP A 44 -3.45 -7.55 -21.55
CA ASP A 44 -3.23 -6.21 -20.98
C ASP A 44 -1.98 -6.14 -20.09
N LYS A 45 -0.89 -6.82 -20.45
CA LYS A 45 0.34 -6.90 -19.62
C LYS A 45 0.93 -5.54 -19.26
N GLU A 46 0.78 -4.54 -20.12
CA GLU A 46 1.25 -3.19 -19.83
C GLU A 46 0.40 -2.53 -18.74
N ILE A 47 -0.92 -2.71 -18.81
CA ILE A 47 -1.85 -2.23 -17.78
C ILE A 47 -1.51 -2.85 -16.43
N PHE A 48 -1.27 -4.16 -16.37
CA PHE A 48 -0.92 -4.83 -15.10
C PHE A 48 0.40 -4.31 -14.53
N ARG A 49 1.41 -4.05 -15.39
CA ARG A 49 2.66 -3.39 -14.95
C ARG A 49 2.42 -1.98 -14.42
N ALA A 50 1.52 -1.25 -15.05
CA ALA A 50 1.16 0.10 -14.63
C ALA A 50 0.38 0.09 -13.30
N LEU A 51 -0.52 -0.86 -13.10
CA LEU A 51 -1.28 -1.03 -11.85
C LEU A 51 -0.39 -1.30 -10.64
N ALA A 52 0.79 -1.91 -10.83
CA ALA A 52 1.79 -2.05 -9.76
C ALA A 52 2.22 -0.71 -9.15
N LEU A 53 2.07 0.40 -9.88
CA LEU A 53 2.32 1.77 -9.42
C LEU A 53 1.01 2.52 -9.13
N GLY A 54 -0.04 2.28 -9.90
CA GLY A 54 -1.33 2.95 -9.75
C GLY A 54 -2.06 2.56 -8.46
N ILE A 55 -2.09 1.28 -8.12
CA ILE A 55 -2.73 0.79 -6.89
C ILE A 55 -2.12 1.44 -5.65
N PRO A 56 -0.78 1.38 -5.42
CA PRO A 56 -0.20 2.02 -4.24
C PRO A 56 -0.34 3.56 -4.26
N ALA A 57 -0.34 4.20 -5.42
CA ALA A 57 -0.56 5.64 -5.52
C ALA A 57 -2.00 6.02 -5.13
N THR A 58 -2.99 5.27 -5.59
CA THR A 58 -4.40 5.45 -5.22
C THR A 58 -4.61 5.16 -3.72
N LEU A 59 -4.01 4.07 -3.23
CA LEU A 59 -4.05 3.71 -1.80
C LEU A 59 -3.42 4.82 -0.94
N ALA A 60 -2.33 5.45 -1.40
CA ALA A 60 -1.72 6.60 -0.73
C ALA A 60 -2.69 7.79 -0.65
N SER A 61 -3.41 8.06 -1.73
CA SER A 61 -4.42 9.11 -1.76
C SER A 61 -5.56 8.85 -0.75
N GLU A 62 -6.05 7.60 -0.70
CA GLU A 62 -7.10 7.20 0.26
C GLU A 62 -6.64 7.29 1.72
N LEU A 63 -5.38 6.98 2.00
CA LEU A 63 -4.81 7.06 3.34
C LEU A 63 -4.39 8.49 3.73
N SER A 64 -4.28 9.40 2.76
CA SER A 64 -3.92 10.79 3.03
C SER A 64 -5.07 11.54 3.72
N GLY A 65 -4.72 12.57 4.50
CA GLY A 65 -5.73 13.40 5.18
C GLY A 65 -6.21 12.89 6.54
N HIS A 66 -5.80 11.71 6.97
CA HIS A 66 -6.08 11.22 8.33
C HIS A 66 -5.08 11.84 9.33
N SER A 67 -5.58 12.55 10.33
CA SER A 67 -4.78 13.35 11.29
C SER A 67 -3.73 12.53 12.08
N ASN A 68 -4.01 11.25 12.31
CA ASN A 68 -3.15 10.35 13.08
C ASN A 68 -2.21 9.49 12.22
N LEU A 69 -2.10 9.83 10.92
CA LEU A 69 -1.30 9.08 9.96
C LEU A 69 -0.48 10.05 9.09
N ARG A 70 0.77 9.70 8.84
CA ARG A 70 1.63 10.42 7.89
C ARG A 70 2.18 9.43 6.86
N LEU A 71 2.15 9.83 5.61
CA LEU A 71 2.81 9.06 4.56
C LEU A 71 4.26 9.53 4.40
N ALA A 72 5.17 8.58 4.20
CA ALA A 72 6.52 8.89 3.80
C ALA A 72 6.52 9.54 2.41
N ASP A 73 7.42 10.49 2.20
CA ASP A 73 7.54 11.17 0.90
C ASP A 73 7.81 10.15 -0.23
N ARG A 74 6.99 10.22 -1.28
CA ARG A 74 7.06 9.28 -2.40
C ARG A 74 8.41 9.29 -3.09
N ASN A 75 9.04 10.45 -3.25
CA ASN A 75 10.34 10.55 -3.93
C ASN A 75 11.43 9.90 -3.07
N ARG A 76 11.33 10.02 -1.74
CA ARG A 76 12.24 9.31 -0.81
C ARG A 76 12.07 7.80 -0.94
N VAL A 77 10.83 7.30 -0.99
CA VAL A 77 10.54 5.87 -1.20
C VAL A 77 11.11 5.38 -2.52
N VAL A 78 10.90 6.14 -3.62
CA VAL A 78 11.44 5.78 -4.95
C VAL A 78 12.97 5.75 -4.94
N ARG A 79 13.63 6.71 -4.27
CA ARG A 79 15.10 6.69 -4.13
C ARG A 79 15.57 5.48 -3.33
N ALA A 80 14.88 5.14 -2.24
CA ALA A 80 15.20 3.99 -1.41
C ALA A 80 15.03 2.67 -2.18
N LEU A 81 13.97 2.54 -3.00
CA LEU A 81 13.80 1.38 -3.91
C LEU A 81 14.95 1.26 -4.90
N ARG A 82 15.37 2.37 -5.51
CA ARG A 82 16.50 2.38 -6.44
C ARG A 82 17.83 2.01 -5.79
N SER A 83 18.08 2.44 -4.55
CA SER A 83 19.29 2.07 -3.81
C SER A 83 19.36 0.57 -3.48
N GLU A 84 18.21 -0.10 -3.40
CA GLU A 84 18.08 -1.55 -3.28
C GLU A 84 18.08 -2.27 -4.65
N ASN A 85 18.35 -1.57 -5.76
CA ASN A 85 18.25 -2.06 -7.14
C ASN A 85 16.85 -2.59 -7.52
N LEU A 86 15.81 -2.03 -6.91
CA LEU A 86 14.44 -2.42 -7.15
C LEU A 86 13.78 -1.47 -8.15
N GLY A 87 13.28 -2.06 -9.23
CA GLY A 87 12.47 -1.36 -10.22
C GLY A 87 11.00 -1.20 -9.79
N PRO A 88 10.19 -0.54 -10.61
CA PRO A 88 8.78 -0.24 -10.29
C PRO A 88 7.88 -1.48 -10.13
N ASN A 89 8.29 -2.63 -10.70
CA ASN A 89 7.56 -3.91 -10.60
C ASN A 89 8.35 -4.95 -9.79
N ALA A 90 9.26 -4.51 -8.96
CA ALA A 90 10.06 -5.44 -8.18
C ALA A 90 9.19 -6.13 -7.12
N LYS A 91 9.49 -7.41 -6.94
CA LYS A 91 8.98 -8.16 -5.79
C LYS A 91 9.65 -7.63 -4.52
N VAL A 92 8.83 -7.12 -3.60
CA VAL A 92 9.30 -6.62 -2.30
C VAL A 92 8.86 -7.60 -1.22
N ASP A 93 9.82 -8.35 -0.66
CA ASP A 93 9.57 -9.19 0.51
C ASP A 93 9.51 -8.36 1.81
N ALA A 94 9.11 -9.00 2.90
CA ALA A 94 8.92 -8.31 4.18
C ALA A 94 10.23 -7.69 4.71
N ALA A 95 11.36 -8.39 4.59
CA ALA A 95 12.65 -7.90 5.05
C ALA A 95 13.11 -6.66 4.27
N THR A 96 12.95 -6.69 2.96
CA THR A 96 13.24 -5.56 2.08
C THR A 96 12.29 -4.39 2.34
N ALA A 97 10.99 -4.67 2.53
CA ALA A 97 10.01 -3.65 2.88
C ALA A 97 10.37 -2.93 4.18
N ALA A 98 10.78 -3.68 5.21
CA ALA A 98 11.24 -3.13 6.48
C ALA A 98 12.50 -2.25 6.33
N ARG A 99 13.50 -2.69 5.55
CA ARG A 99 14.70 -1.88 5.29
C ARG A 99 14.37 -0.55 4.61
N ILE A 100 13.51 -0.59 3.58
CA ILE A 100 13.07 0.61 2.88
C ILE A 100 12.31 1.54 3.83
N ALA A 101 11.39 1.00 4.65
CA ALA A 101 10.64 1.77 5.62
C ALA A 101 11.58 2.49 6.62
N LYS A 102 12.56 1.78 7.19
CA LYS A 102 13.61 2.38 8.06
C LYS A 102 14.34 3.50 7.36
N GLN A 103 14.77 3.28 6.12
CA GLN A 103 15.56 4.25 5.34
C GLN A 103 14.78 5.55 5.09
N VAL A 104 13.46 5.50 4.99
CA VAL A 104 12.61 6.68 4.82
C VAL A 104 12.04 7.23 6.12
N GLY A 105 12.34 6.61 7.27
CA GLY A 105 11.87 7.02 8.59
C GLY A 105 10.40 6.64 8.84
N ALA A 106 9.92 5.56 8.20
CA ALA A 106 8.58 5.03 8.42
C ALA A 106 8.58 3.94 9.51
N HIS A 107 7.49 3.87 10.26
CA HIS A 107 7.26 2.83 11.27
C HIS A 107 6.74 1.54 10.62
N TYR A 108 5.99 1.70 9.55
CA TYR A 108 5.40 0.59 8.80
C TYR A 108 5.63 0.73 7.31
N ALA A 109 5.78 -0.40 6.63
CA ALA A 109 5.63 -0.48 5.18
C ALA A 109 4.29 -1.11 4.82
N ILE A 110 3.61 -0.55 3.83
CA ILE A 110 2.50 -1.20 3.15
C ILE A 110 2.99 -1.63 1.78
N THR A 111 2.85 -2.91 1.48
CA THR A 111 3.07 -3.52 0.17
C THR A 111 1.97 -4.52 -0.09
N GLY A 112 1.95 -5.16 -1.25
CA GLY A 112 0.90 -6.13 -1.53
C GLY A 112 1.07 -6.83 -2.85
N THR A 113 0.02 -7.57 -3.18
CA THR A 113 -0.05 -8.30 -4.44
C THR A 113 -1.43 -8.14 -5.05
N PHE A 114 -1.51 -8.20 -6.36
CA PHE A 114 -2.78 -8.29 -7.06
C PHE A 114 -2.72 -9.35 -8.15
N ALA A 115 -3.88 -9.79 -8.59
CA ALA A 115 -4.05 -10.65 -9.75
C ALA A 115 -5.41 -10.35 -10.40
N ASP A 116 -5.43 -10.36 -11.73
CA ASP A 116 -6.64 -10.27 -12.53
C ASP A 116 -6.84 -11.57 -13.29
N PHE A 117 -7.94 -12.25 -13.02
CA PHE A 117 -8.33 -13.48 -13.71
C PHE A 117 -9.54 -13.21 -14.59
N TYR A 118 -9.31 -12.72 -15.81
CA TYR A 118 -10.37 -12.40 -16.78
C TYR A 118 -11.43 -11.44 -16.23
N GLY A 119 -10.99 -10.38 -15.54
CA GLY A 119 -11.87 -9.39 -14.94
C GLY A 119 -12.21 -9.64 -13.48
N THR A 120 -11.90 -10.82 -12.94
CA THR A 120 -12.01 -11.07 -11.49
C THR A 120 -10.72 -10.60 -10.82
N PHE A 121 -10.81 -9.51 -10.07
CA PHE A 121 -9.66 -8.83 -9.49
C PHE A 121 -9.48 -9.17 -8.01
N ARG A 122 -8.30 -9.62 -7.65
CA ARG A 122 -7.87 -9.84 -6.27
C ARG A 122 -6.79 -8.84 -5.88
N LEU A 123 -6.94 -8.26 -4.69
CA LEU A 123 -5.97 -7.35 -4.10
C LEU A 123 -5.71 -7.75 -2.65
N ASP A 124 -4.43 -8.02 -2.34
CA ASP A 124 -3.97 -8.32 -0.98
C ASP A 124 -2.99 -7.23 -0.55
N GLY A 125 -3.28 -6.54 0.57
CA GLY A 125 -2.39 -5.58 1.22
C GLY A 125 -1.71 -6.20 2.43
N ARG A 126 -0.44 -5.86 2.67
CA ARG A 126 0.35 -6.33 3.81
C ARG A 126 0.93 -5.16 4.57
N ILE A 127 0.85 -5.24 5.89
CA ILE A 127 1.51 -4.31 6.81
C ILE A 127 2.74 -5.00 7.35
N VAL A 128 3.89 -4.39 7.14
CA VAL A 128 5.19 -4.86 7.65
C VAL A 128 5.68 -3.86 8.68
N ASP A 129 6.03 -4.35 9.86
CA ASP A 129 6.69 -3.56 10.89
C ASP A 129 8.13 -3.28 10.48
N ALA A 130 8.51 -2.00 10.49
CA ALA A 130 9.82 -1.60 10.03
C ALA A 130 10.94 -2.10 10.97
N GLU A 131 10.67 -2.19 12.26
CA GLU A 131 11.69 -2.56 13.24
C GLU A 131 11.98 -4.05 13.26
N SER A 132 10.93 -4.87 13.36
CA SER A 132 11.06 -6.32 13.43
C SER A 132 11.15 -7.02 12.07
N GLY A 133 10.70 -6.37 10.99
CA GLY A 133 10.59 -6.96 9.66
C GLY A 133 9.45 -7.99 9.54
N GLN A 134 8.58 -8.08 10.54
CA GLN A 134 7.47 -9.03 10.55
C GLN A 134 6.25 -8.48 9.81
N ILE A 135 5.52 -9.36 9.15
CA ILE A 135 4.19 -9.06 8.60
C ILE A 135 3.21 -9.05 9.77
N LEU A 136 2.71 -7.87 10.13
CA LEU A 136 1.72 -7.72 11.20
C LEU A 136 0.33 -8.17 10.77
N ARG A 137 -0.03 -7.86 9.52
CA ARG A 137 -1.35 -8.17 8.98
C ARG A 137 -1.33 -8.33 7.47
N VAL A 138 -2.22 -9.19 6.99
CA VAL A 138 -2.60 -9.29 5.57
C VAL A 138 -4.09 -9.01 5.48
N VAL A 139 -4.48 -8.10 4.62
CA VAL A 139 -5.88 -7.78 4.32
C VAL A 139 -6.16 -8.07 2.85
N THR A 140 -7.39 -8.46 2.52
CA THR A 140 -7.77 -8.85 1.15
C THR A 140 -9.18 -8.37 0.81
N ASN A 141 -9.47 -8.20 -0.48
CA ASN A 141 -10.81 -7.98 -0.99
C ASN A 141 -11.57 -9.30 -1.07
N ASN A 142 -12.03 -9.79 0.06
CA ASN A 142 -12.79 -11.04 0.16
C ASN A 142 -14.31 -10.87 0.04
N ASP A 143 -14.80 -9.68 -0.32
CA ASP A 143 -16.21 -9.45 -0.60
C ASP A 143 -16.53 -9.95 -2.01
N PRO A 144 -17.43 -10.96 -2.17
CA PRO A 144 -17.80 -11.49 -3.50
C PRO A 144 -18.39 -10.44 -4.44
N LYS A 145 -18.97 -9.35 -3.91
CA LYS A 145 -19.52 -8.23 -4.69
C LYS A 145 -18.47 -7.25 -5.20
N LEU A 146 -17.26 -7.30 -4.65
CA LEU A 146 -16.15 -6.41 -4.99
C LEU A 146 -14.96 -7.22 -5.51
N GLN A 147 -15.18 -7.97 -6.58
CA GLN A 147 -14.16 -8.75 -7.29
C GLN A 147 -14.09 -8.41 -8.78
N ASP A 148 -15.07 -7.69 -9.31
CA ASP A 148 -15.03 -7.22 -10.69
C ASP A 148 -13.98 -6.11 -10.85
N ARG A 149 -13.12 -6.22 -11.85
CA ARG A 149 -12.14 -5.18 -12.21
C ARG A 149 -12.82 -3.83 -12.49
N ALA A 150 -14.07 -3.82 -12.95
CA ALA A 150 -14.82 -2.59 -13.11
C ALA A 150 -14.96 -1.80 -11.80
N GLU A 151 -14.90 -2.48 -10.67
CA GLU A 151 -14.97 -1.91 -9.31
C GLU A 151 -13.58 -1.64 -8.69
N LEU A 152 -12.52 -1.57 -9.50
CA LEU A 152 -11.13 -1.52 -9.03
C LEU A 152 -10.88 -0.44 -7.97
N TYR A 153 -11.43 0.76 -8.16
CA TYR A 153 -11.29 1.82 -7.17
C TYR A 153 -11.93 1.47 -5.82
N ARG A 154 -13.14 0.89 -5.82
CA ARG A 154 -13.82 0.45 -4.60
C ARG A 154 -13.07 -0.69 -3.90
N ILE A 155 -12.44 -1.57 -4.68
CA ILE A 155 -11.57 -2.63 -4.15
C ILE A 155 -10.38 -2.00 -3.42
N ILE A 156 -9.73 -1.00 -4.01
CA ILE A 156 -8.60 -0.29 -3.38
C ILE A 156 -9.06 0.44 -2.11
N GLN A 157 -10.21 1.14 -2.15
CA GLN A 157 -10.77 1.81 -0.98
C GLN A 157 -11.03 0.83 0.17
N MET A 158 -11.66 -0.31 -0.11
CA MET A 158 -11.94 -1.32 0.92
C MET A 158 -10.65 -1.84 1.55
N VAL A 159 -9.61 -2.12 0.75
CA VAL A 159 -8.30 -2.56 1.26
C VAL A 159 -7.63 -1.43 2.07
N ALA A 160 -7.71 -0.18 1.60
CA ALA A 160 -7.20 1.00 2.33
C ALA A 160 -7.85 1.13 3.71
N HIS A 161 -9.17 1.03 3.79
CA HIS A 161 -9.91 1.07 5.06
C HIS A 161 -9.49 -0.04 6.02
N LYS A 162 -9.35 -1.28 5.52
CA LYS A 162 -8.88 -2.41 6.34
C LYS A 162 -7.45 -2.19 6.85
N LEU A 163 -6.56 -1.66 6.00
CA LEU A 163 -5.19 -1.34 6.40
C LEU A 163 -5.15 -0.22 7.44
N LEU A 164 -5.96 0.82 7.25
CA LEU A 164 -6.08 1.94 8.20
C LEU A 164 -6.54 1.48 9.58
N ALA A 165 -7.52 0.58 9.63
CA ALA A 165 -8.03 0.02 10.88
C ALA A 165 -6.94 -0.67 11.71
N GLU A 166 -5.95 -1.26 11.05
CA GLU A 166 -4.86 -1.98 11.70
C GLU A 166 -3.73 -1.04 12.16
N VAL A 167 -3.34 -0.06 11.33
CA VAL A 167 -2.18 0.82 11.63
C VAL A 167 -2.57 2.03 12.49
N SER A 168 -3.79 2.48 12.40
CA SER A 168 -4.29 3.64 13.15
C SER A 168 -5.79 3.54 13.41
N PRO A 169 -6.23 2.69 14.36
CA PRO A 169 -7.65 2.57 14.71
C PRO A 169 -8.27 3.91 15.17
N ALA A 170 -7.45 4.82 15.68
CA ALA A 170 -7.87 6.17 16.06
C ALA A 170 -8.23 7.06 14.86
N ALA A 171 -7.61 6.82 13.70
CA ALA A 171 -7.91 7.58 12.49
C ALA A 171 -9.35 7.35 11.99
N LEU A 172 -9.90 6.16 12.20
CA LEU A 172 -11.28 5.84 11.84
C LEU A 172 -12.32 6.55 12.73
N ARG A 173 -11.94 6.93 13.95
CA ARG A 173 -12.87 7.61 14.89
C ARG A 173 -13.07 9.10 14.57
N GLY A 174 -12.18 9.68 13.78
CA GLY A 174 -12.22 11.10 13.39
C GLY A 174 -13.19 11.43 12.26
N GLY A 175 -13.99 10.48 11.82
CA GLY A 175 -14.81 10.58 10.60
C GLY A 175 -13.98 10.33 9.34
N THR A 176 -14.64 9.83 8.31
CA THR A 176 -13.99 9.59 7.03
C THR A 176 -13.78 10.92 6.32
N PRO A 177 -12.57 11.15 5.79
CA PRO A 177 -12.34 12.31 4.94
C PRO A 177 -13.25 12.27 3.70
N GLN A 178 -13.41 13.41 3.06
CA GLN A 178 -14.21 13.58 1.83
C GLN A 178 -13.92 12.56 0.71
N ALA A 179 -12.86 11.75 0.86
CA ALA A 179 -12.51 10.64 -0.01
C ALA A 179 -13.62 9.57 -0.14
N GLU A 180 -14.48 9.38 0.87
CA GLU A 180 -15.57 8.38 0.81
C GLU A 180 -16.66 8.68 -0.23
N MET A 181 -16.80 9.93 -0.66
CA MET A 181 -17.76 10.30 -1.69
C MET A 181 -17.16 10.29 -3.10
N ARG A 182 -15.86 10.02 -3.22
CA ARG A 182 -15.15 10.03 -4.48
C ARG A 182 -15.32 8.68 -5.18
N THR A 183 -15.58 8.72 -6.47
CA THR A 183 -15.56 7.55 -7.35
C THR A 183 -14.61 7.81 -8.51
N ILE A 184 -13.65 6.94 -8.71
CA ILE A 184 -12.73 7.00 -9.85
C ILE A 184 -13.09 5.86 -10.82
N PRO A 185 -13.54 6.18 -12.05
CA PRO A 185 -13.76 5.16 -13.06
C PRO A 185 -12.49 4.34 -13.30
N THR A 186 -12.65 3.02 -13.49
CA THR A 186 -11.51 2.12 -13.72
C THR A 186 -10.67 2.54 -14.92
N GLU A 187 -11.29 3.11 -15.96
CA GLU A 187 -10.57 3.66 -17.09
C GLU A 187 -9.66 4.82 -16.68
N ALA A 188 -10.17 5.81 -15.92
CA ALA A 188 -9.37 6.93 -15.44
C ALA A 188 -8.20 6.45 -14.57
N LEU A 189 -8.44 5.50 -13.66
CA LEU A 189 -7.41 4.91 -12.81
C LEU A 189 -6.36 4.16 -13.64
N THR A 190 -6.78 3.42 -14.66
CA THR A 190 -5.88 2.71 -15.59
C THR A 190 -5.00 3.69 -16.36
N GLN A 191 -5.59 4.76 -16.90
CA GLN A 191 -4.84 5.80 -17.62
C GLN A 191 -3.87 6.53 -16.68
N TYR A 192 -4.29 6.88 -15.47
CA TYR A 192 -3.40 7.43 -14.46
C TYR A 192 -2.23 6.50 -14.14
N SER A 193 -2.49 5.20 -14.00
CA SER A 193 -1.46 4.20 -13.74
C SER A 193 -0.44 4.10 -14.88
N LEU A 194 -0.91 4.14 -16.13
CA LEU A 194 -0.04 4.18 -17.31
C LEU A 194 0.81 5.47 -17.36
N GLY A 195 0.22 6.62 -16.98
CA GLY A 195 0.97 7.86 -16.81
C GLY A 195 2.12 7.71 -15.82
N LEU A 196 1.88 7.12 -14.65
CA LEU A 196 2.91 6.83 -13.66
C LEU A 196 3.99 5.87 -14.18
N TRP A 197 3.58 4.87 -14.96
CA TRP A 197 4.49 3.90 -15.55
C TRP A 197 5.46 4.54 -16.55
N TYR A 198 4.94 5.34 -17.48
CA TYR A 198 5.77 6.04 -18.46
C TYR A 198 6.61 7.15 -17.84
N GLU A 199 6.09 7.88 -16.84
CA GLU A 199 6.87 8.85 -16.06
C GLU A 199 8.06 8.15 -15.36
N GLY A 200 7.85 6.97 -14.77
CA GLY A 200 8.89 6.16 -14.15
C GLY A 200 9.97 5.68 -15.13
N LYS A 201 9.63 5.50 -16.41
CA LYS A 201 10.54 5.16 -17.52
C LYS A 201 11.26 6.36 -18.11
N GLY A 202 10.89 7.59 -17.72
CA GLY A 202 11.42 8.83 -18.27
C GLY A 202 10.76 9.26 -19.58
N ASP A 203 9.75 8.53 -20.06
CA ASP A 203 8.97 8.88 -21.27
C ASP A 203 7.88 9.90 -20.90
N ARG A 204 8.29 11.18 -20.84
CA ARG A 204 7.41 12.28 -20.40
C ARG A 204 6.27 12.54 -21.37
N GLU A 205 6.48 12.29 -22.66
CA GLU A 205 5.48 12.50 -23.70
C GLU A 205 4.31 11.52 -23.51
N LYS A 206 4.60 10.22 -23.50
CA LYS A 206 3.56 9.20 -23.24
C LYS A 206 2.93 9.33 -21.86
N ALA A 207 3.71 9.68 -20.85
CA ALA A 207 3.15 9.95 -19.52
C ALA A 207 2.11 11.07 -19.59
N GLY A 208 2.41 12.17 -20.29
CA GLY A 208 1.51 13.28 -20.51
C GLY A 208 0.23 12.87 -21.22
N GLU A 209 0.33 12.10 -22.32
CA GLU A 209 -0.84 11.59 -23.04
C GLU A 209 -1.77 10.76 -22.14
N HIS A 210 -1.22 9.88 -21.30
CA HIS A 210 -2.02 9.05 -20.41
C HIS A 210 -2.64 9.85 -19.28
N TYR A 211 -1.93 10.83 -18.72
CA TYR A 211 -2.53 11.74 -17.73
C TYR A 211 -3.64 12.59 -18.34
N ASP A 212 -3.48 13.08 -19.60
CA ASP A 212 -4.55 13.79 -20.31
C ASP A 212 -5.80 12.91 -20.47
N ARG A 213 -5.62 11.66 -20.89
CA ARG A 213 -6.74 10.70 -21.00
C ARG A 213 -7.42 10.47 -19.67
N ALA A 214 -6.65 10.31 -18.58
CA ALA A 214 -7.22 10.18 -17.24
C ALA A 214 -8.07 11.39 -16.85
N VAL A 215 -7.60 12.61 -17.14
CA VAL A 215 -8.32 13.86 -16.88
C VAL A 215 -9.52 14.03 -17.83
N ALA A 216 -9.44 13.53 -19.07
CA ALA A 216 -10.56 13.54 -20.00
C ALA A 216 -11.72 12.66 -19.51
N VAL A 217 -11.42 11.48 -18.92
CA VAL A 217 -12.42 10.58 -18.33
C VAL A 217 -12.96 11.12 -17.00
N LEU A 218 -12.09 11.66 -16.15
CA LEU A 218 -12.45 12.25 -14.86
C LEU A 218 -11.81 13.64 -14.74
N PRO A 219 -12.52 14.70 -15.12
CA PRO A 219 -11.97 16.06 -15.08
C PRO A 219 -11.50 16.50 -13.70
N ASP A 220 -12.15 16.03 -12.63
CA ASP A 220 -11.72 16.30 -11.26
C ASP A 220 -10.91 15.12 -10.67
N TYR A 221 -9.77 14.83 -11.32
CA TYR A 221 -8.79 13.85 -10.87
C TYR A 221 -7.48 14.55 -10.49
N PRO A 222 -7.36 15.01 -9.22
CA PRO A 222 -6.23 15.86 -8.82
C PRO A 222 -4.87 15.19 -9.00
N GLU A 223 -4.78 13.88 -8.77
CA GLU A 223 -3.51 13.13 -8.90
C GLU A 223 -3.06 13.05 -10.37
N ALA A 224 -3.99 12.87 -11.29
CA ALA A 224 -3.68 12.89 -12.73
C ALA A 224 -3.29 14.28 -13.22
N ARG A 225 -4.00 15.33 -12.76
CA ARG A 225 -3.64 16.72 -13.05
C ARG A 225 -2.25 17.08 -12.51
N GLU A 226 -1.92 16.63 -11.31
CA GLU A 226 -0.59 16.85 -10.75
C GLU A 226 0.48 16.09 -11.55
N GLY A 227 0.22 14.85 -11.93
CA GLY A 227 1.07 14.08 -12.84
C GLY A 227 1.35 14.83 -14.13
N LEU A 228 0.31 15.38 -14.73
CA LEU A 228 0.39 16.17 -15.95
C LEU A 228 1.29 17.42 -15.79
N ARG A 229 1.12 18.17 -14.68
CA ARG A 229 1.98 19.32 -14.36
C ARG A 229 3.44 18.91 -14.23
N ARG A 230 3.73 17.81 -13.51
CA ARG A 230 5.12 17.32 -13.35
C ARG A 230 5.80 16.98 -14.66
N VAL A 231 5.08 16.34 -15.59
CA VAL A 231 5.68 15.93 -16.87
C VAL A 231 5.77 17.06 -17.89
N ARG A 232 4.90 18.06 -17.81
CA ARG A 232 4.93 19.25 -18.71
C ARG A 232 5.84 20.36 -18.22
N GLY A 233 6.21 20.38 -16.95
CA GLY A 233 7.18 21.36 -16.43
C GLY A 233 6.61 22.76 -16.26
N SER A 234 5.37 22.88 -15.81
CA SER A 234 4.75 24.14 -15.40
C SER A 234 4.89 24.39 -13.92
#